data_db129bfbab8f9d59c24399d8f5c23690
#
_entry.id   db129bfbab8f9d59c24399d8f5c23690
#
_cell.length_a   1.000
_cell.length_b   1.000
_cell.length_c   1.000
_cell.angle_alpha   90.00
_cell.angle_beta   90.00
_cell.angle_gamma   90.00
#
_symmetry.space_group_name_H-M   'P 1'
#
loop_
_entity.id
_entity.type
_entity.pdbx_description
1 polymer ?
#
loop_
_entity_poly.entity_id
_entity_poly.type
_entity_poly.pdbx_seq_one_letter_code
_entity_poly.pdbx_strand_id
1 'polypeptide(L)'
;MAKQKSTWFDTPKSGFGYASKFYYKVFQSISQDESLSLDSELPPMKTTWFLTEKKMQAWLDLTGYDLSYPQAFTFSAPAGVWALMQVLKEIGISFGRIMHLSSRLLMINKDGFQVDEHYSTYVHYLGVKPHSKRAVMIRFLSVVKNVRGQDIMHLEDELYVAGLDEEFVAQLDMKGLAPERRNTKALLTNNPMADSIQLTIGRSLGQKYGKLSGDLNPMHISSIGARLFGHKSSFIQGLCTLNVIVAELGRHWKSSIRSVEIEFLRPVSQPSKPTLLCTLDHFELVDREGNLLVSGRYICSN
;
A
#
# COMPACT_ATOMS: atom_id res chain seq x y z
N MET A 1 -21.49 -10.04 -25.61
CA MET A 1 -20.02 -10.15 -25.57
C MET A 1 -19.43 -8.76 -25.57
N ALA A 2 -19.16 -8.20 -24.39
CA ALA A 2 -18.52 -6.90 -24.22
C ALA A 2 -17.01 -7.04 -24.53
N LYS A 3 -16.50 -6.28 -25.47
CA LYS A 3 -15.08 -6.21 -25.79
C LYS A 3 -14.31 -5.69 -24.57
N GLN A 4 -13.59 -6.57 -23.90
CA GLN A 4 -12.65 -6.24 -22.84
C GLN A 4 -11.54 -5.37 -23.44
N LYS A 5 -11.57 -4.05 -23.16
CA LYS A 5 -10.47 -3.14 -23.54
C LYS A 5 -9.25 -3.50 -22.68
N SER A 6 -8.28 -4.17 -23.27
CA SER A 6 -6.95 -4.31 -22.68
C SER A 6 -6.27 -2.94 -22.68
N THR A 7 -6.17 -2.29 -21.54
CA THR A 7 -5.40 -1.07 -21.40
C THR A 7 -3.96 -1.44 -21.04
N TRP A 8 -3.08 -1.31 -22.02
CA TRP A 8 -1.64 -1.46 -21.82
C TRP A 8 -1.10 -0.24 -21.07
N PHE A 9 -0.51 -0.46 -19.90
CA PHE A 9 0.34 0.54 -19.29
C PHE A 9 1.77 0.40 -19.82
N ASP A 10 1.99 0.83 -21.05
CA ASP A 10 3.27 1.38 -21.40
C ASP A 10 3.36 2.74 -20.70
N THR A 11 4.43 2.93 -19.92
CA THR A 11 4.71 4.19 -19.23
C THR A 11 4.49 5.34 -20.22
N PRO A 12 3.53 6.25 -19.99
CA PRO A 12 3.30 7.38 -20.90
C PRO A 12 4.59 8.18 -21.01
N LYS A 13 4.98 8.55 -22.22
CA LYS A 13 6.17 9.37 -22.52
C LYS A 13 6.19 10.72 -21.79
N SER A 14 5.11 11.07 -21.08
CA SER A 14 5.01 12.22 -20.16
C SER A 14 4.06 11.89 -19.02
N GLY A 15 4.54 11.19 -17.97
CA GLY A 15 3.72 10.68 -16.86
C GLY A 15 3.00 11.75 -16.03
N PHE A 16 3.43 13.00 -16.04
CA PHE A 16 2.85 14.05 -15.20
C PHE A 16 1.50 14.57 -15.71
N GLY A 17 1.33 14.70 -17.03
CA GLY A 17 0.09 15.23 -17.63
C GLY A 17 -1.08 14.23 -17.59
N TYR A 18 -0.81 12.93 -17.65
CA TYR A 18 -1.83 11.89 -17.64
C TYR A 18 -2.28 11.58 -16.20
N ALA A 19 -1.34 11.46 -15.29
CA ALA A 19 -1.62 11.25 -13.87
C ALA A 19 -2.41 12.44 -13.29
N SER A 20 -2.03 13.70 -13.57
CA SER A 20 -2.74 14.87 -13.08
C SER A 20 -4.18 14.95 -13.64
N LYS A 21 -4.41 14.65 -14.92
CA LYS A 21 -5.75 14.60 -15.51
C LYS A 21 -6.58 13.44 -14.98
N PHE A 22 -5.96 12.31 -14.72
CA PHE A 22 -6.61 11.14 -14.17
C PHE A 22 -7.02 11.38 -12.70
N TYR A 23 -6.10 11.87 -11.87
CA TYR A 23 -6.40 12.24 -10.48
C TYR A 23 -7.43 13.36 -10.41
N TYR A 24 -7.33 14.38 -11.28
CA TYR A 24 -8.32 15.45 -11.35
C TYR A 24 -9.73 14.91 -11.67
N LYS A 25 -9.86 13.97 -12.62
CA LYS A 25 -11.14 13.32 -12.93
C LYS A 25 -11.64 12.43 -11.78
N VAL A 26 -10.74 11.71 -11.09
CA VAL A 26 -11.08 10.91 -9.91
C VAL A 26 -11.53 11.80 -8.75
N PHE A 27 -10.92 12.97 -8.58
CA PHE A 27 -11.35 13.96 -7.58
C PHE A 27 -12.65 14.69 -7.95
N GLN A 28 -12.93 14.87 -9.25
CA GLN A 28 -14.17 15.52 -9.73
C GLN A 28 -15.39 14.61 -9.84
N SER A 29 -15.21 13.30 -10.01
CA SER A 29 -16.30 12.38 -10.37
C SER A 29 -17.17 11.95 -9.20
N ILE A 30 -17.10 12.63 -8.05
CA ILE A 30 -17.97 12.35 -6.92
C ILE A 30 -18.91 13.52 -6.73
N SER A 31 -19.91 13.58 -7.58
CA SER A 31 -21.22 14.12 -7.22
C SER A 31 -21.87 13.17 -6.22
N GLN A 32 -22.47 13.73 -5.18
CA GLN A 32 -23.02 13.03 -4.01
C GLN A 32 -24.26 12.15 -4.29
N ASP A 33 -24.52 11.75 -5.54
CA ASP A 33 -25.82 11.24 -5.96
C ASP A 33 -25.84 9.80 -6.50
N GLU A 34 -24.71 9.06 -6.46
CA GLU A 34 -24.71 7.65 -6.83
C GLU A 34 -24.75 6.80 -5.57
N SER A 35 -25.79 5.99 -5.43
CA SER A 35 -25.97 5.01 -4.37
C SER A 35 -24.73 4.11 -4.27
N LEU A 36 -24.01 4.22 -3.15
CA LEU A 36 -22.87 3.38 -2.82
C LEU A 36 -23.32 1.91 -2.77
N SER A 37 -22.85 1.08 -3.69
CA SER A 37 -23.13 -0.36 -3.71
C SER A 37 -21.94 -1.11 -3.08
N LEU A 38 -21.84 -1.08 -1.74
CA LEU A 38 -20.77 -1.74 -1.01
C LEU A 38 -20.97 -3.25 -0.83
N ASP A 39 -22.18 -3.75 -1.04
CA ASP A 39 -22.54 -5.17 -0.89
C ASP A 39 -22.47 -5.96 -2.20
N SER A 40 -22.02 -5.35 -3.30
CA SER A 40 -21.95 -6.05 -4.58
C SER A 40 -20.75 -7.00 -4.64
N GLU A 41 -20.99 -8.25 -5.04
CA GLU A 41 -19.93 -9.14 -5.51
C GLU A 41 -19.34 -8.57 -6.80
N LEU A 42 -18.29 -7.76 -6.67
CA LEU A 42 -17.60 -7.22 -7.84
C LEU A 42 -16.67 -8.27 -8.42
N PRO A 43 -16.69 -8.47 -9.75
CA PRO A 43 -15.70 -9.32 -10.39
C PRO A 43 -14.29 -8.73 -10.19
N PRO A 44 -13.27 -9.59 -10.06
CA PRO A 44 -11.91 -9.09 -9.85
C PRO A 44 -11.46 -8.21 -11.01
N MET A 45 -10.89 -7.05 -10.69
CA MET A 45 -10.26 -6.18 -11.67
C MET A 45 -8.90 -6.73 -12.07
N LYS A 46 -8.72 -6.96 -13.38
CA LYS A 46 -7.46 -7.50 -13.93
C LYS A 46 -6.67 -6.40 -14.63
N THR A 47 -5.38 -6.34 -14.31
CA THR A 47 -4.39 -5.57 -15.07
C THR A 47 -3.24 -6.46 -15.50
N THR A 48 -2.57 -6.11 -16.60
CA THR A 48 -1.35 -6.78 -17.06
C THR A 48 -0.21 -5.78 -17.12
N TRP A 49 1.00 -6.22 -16.81
CA TRP A 49 2.17 -5.38 -16.78
C TRP A 49 3.42 -6.17 -17.12
N PHE A 50 4.47 -5.47 -17.52
CA PHE A 50 5.76 -6.06 -17.89
C PHE A 50 6.85 -5.50 -16.99
N LEU A 51 7.67 -6.37 -16.42
CA LEU A 51 8.78 -6.01 -15.55
C LEU A 51 10.07 -5.91 -16.36
N THR A 52 10.47 -4.70 -16.73
CA THR A 52 11.77 -4.46 -17.36
C THR A 52 12.88 -4.40 -16.31
N GLU A 53 14.11 -4.73 -16.71
CA GLU A 53 15.31 -4.53 -15.89
C GLU A 53 15.40 -3.08 -15.34
N LYS A 54 15.11 -2.09 -16.18
CA LYS A 54 15.07 -0.68 -15.78
C LYS A 54 14.07 -0.40 -14.67
N LYS A 55 12.87 -1.00 -14.71
CA LYS A 55 11.87 -0.84 -13.65
C LYS A 55 12.34 -1.53 -12.37
N MET A 56 12.87 -2.73 -12.47
CA MET A 56 13.46 -3.45 -11.35
C MET A 56 14.52 -2.60 -10.68
N GLN A 57 15.51 -2.11 -11.45
CA GLN A 57 16.60 -1.30 -10.91
C GLN A 57 16.11 -0.02 -10.23
N ALA A 58 15.12 0.66 -10.81
CA ALA A 58 14.53 1.86 -10.19
C ALA A 58 13.87 1.59 -8.82
N TRP A 59 13.26 0.41 -8.64
CA TRP A 59 12.73 -0.02 -7.35
C TRP A 59 13.84 -0.34 -6.35
N LEU A 60 14.90 -1.04 -6.79
CA LEU A 60 16.05 -1.38 -5.95
C LEU A 60 16.73 -0.11 -5.45
N ASP A 61 17.01 0.84 -6.34
CA ASP A 61 17.65 2.12 -6.01
C ASP A 61 16.80 2.95 -5.03
N LEU A 62 15.48 2.89 -5.18
CA LEU A 62 14.55 3.65 -4.34
C LEU A 62 14.45 3.11 -2.93
N THR A 63 14.39 1.80 -2.78
CA THR A 63 14.10 1.13 -1.51
C THR A 63 15.34 0.64 -0.79
N GLY A 64 16.49 0.61 -1.48
CA GLY A 64 17.72 0.03 -0.97
C GLY A 64 17.67 -1.50 -0.87
N TYR A 65 16.83 -2.12 -1.67
CA TYR A 65 16.65 -3.56 -1.70
C TYR A 65 17.92 -4.29 -2.18
N ASP A 66 18.26 -5.39 -1.53
CA ASP A 66 19.38 -6.24 -1.90
C ASP A 66 18.86 -7.54 -2.54
N LEU A 67 19.22 -7.77 -3.81
CA LEU A 67 18.84 -8.97 -4.55
C LEU A 67 19.50 -10.25 -4.02
N SER A 68 20.54 -10.15 -3.21
CA SER A 68 21.17 -11.30 -2.57
C SER A 68 20.22 -12.04 -1.62
N TYR A 69 19.20 -11.33 -1.13
CA TYR A 69 18.17 -11.86 -0.23
C TYR A 69 16.79 -11.57 -0.80
N PRO A 70 16.19 -12.45 -1.62
CA PRO A 70 14.86 -12.25 -2.18
C PRO A 70 13.83 -11.91 -1.11
N GLN A 71 13.11 -10.80 -1.28
CA GLN A 71 12.22 -10.26 -0.29
C GLN A 71 10.77 -10.27 -0.77
N ALA A 72 9.83 -10.24 0.16
CA ALA A 72 8.45 -9.90 -0.10
C ALA A 72 8.36 -8.45 -0.58
N PHE A 73 8.02 -8.22 -1.84
CA PHE A 73 8.15 -6.93 -2.50
C PHE A 73 6.95 -6.58 -3.40
N THR A 74 6.58 -5.32 -3.45
CA THR A 74 5.36 -4.88 -4.15
C THR A 74 5.62 -4.29 -5.54
N PHE A 75 6.36 -4.98 -6.41
CA PHE A 75 6.60 -4.53 -7.80
C PHE A 75 5.32 -4.27 -8.60
N SER A 76 4.24 -4.95 -8.25
CA SER A 76 2.95 -4.79 -8.91
C SER A 76 2.18 -3.53 -8.47
N ALA A 77 2.74 -2.71 -7.59
CA ALA A 77 2.03 -1.56 -7.03
C ALA A 77 1.34 -0.66 -8.07
N PRO A 78 1.95 -0.32 -9.25
CA PRO A 78 1.26 0.48 -10.26
C PRO A 78 -0.02 -0.18 -10.79
N ALA A 79 0.04 -1.47 -11.08
CA ALA A 79 -1.11 -2.21 -11.57
C ALA A 79 -2.17 -2.38 -10.47
N GLY A 80 -1.74 -2.65 -9.23
CA GLY A 80 -2.61 -2.74 -8.06
C GLY A 80 -3.32 -1.43 -7.75
N VAL A 81 -2.60 -0.31 -7.71
CA VAL A 81 -3.18 1.01 -7.47
C VAL A 81 -4.21 1.36 -8.55
N TRP A 82 -3.91 1.11 -9.83
CA TRP A 82 -4.86 1.36 -10.90
C TRP A 82 -6.14 0.51 -10.77
N ALA A 83 -6.00 -0.79 -10.53
CA ALA A 83 -7.15 -1.69 -10.37
C ALA A 83 -7.96 -1.31 -9.13
N LEU A 84 -7.30 -0.99 -8.00
CA LEU A 84 -7.94 -0.50 -6.79
C LEU A 84 -8.78 0.76 -7.07
N MET A 85 -8.24 1.71 -7.82
CA MET A 85 -8.97 2.93 -8.18
C MET A 85 -10.22 2.65 -9.03
N GLN A 86 -10.19 1.63 -9.91
CA GLN A 86 -11.39 1.22 -10.65
C GLN A 86 -12.44 0.61 -9.70
N VAL A 87 -12.03 -0.27 -8.80
CA VAL A 87 -12.96 -0.85 -7.80
C VAL A 87 -13.56 0.25 -6.93
N LEU A 88 -12.75 1.18 -6.42
CA LEU A 88 -13.23 2.31 -5.62
C LEU A 88 -14.24 3.19 -6.38
N LYS A 89 -14.02 3.38 -7.67
CA LYS A 89 -14.97 4.09 -8.54
C LYS A 89 -16.31 3.34 -8.65
N GLU A 90 -16.28 2.02 -8.86
CA GLU A 90 -17.50 1.20 -8.93
C GLU A 90 -18.31 1.24 -7.63
N ILE A 91 -17.63 1.31 -6.47
CA ILE A 91 -18.28 1.42 -5.16
C ILE A 91 -18.53 2.88 -4.72
N GLY A 92 -18.23 3.88 -5.57
CA GLY A 92 -18.52 5.31 -5.30
C GLY A 92 -17.60 5.99 -4.29
N ILE A 93 -16.40 5.46 -4.00
CA ILE A 93 -15.47 6.01 -3.00
C ILE A 93 -14.33 6.79 -3.65
N SER A 94 -14.11 8.02 -3.14
CA SER A 94 -12.98 8.86 -3.56
C SER A 94 -11.66 8.38 -2.99
N PHE A 95 -10.67 8.20 -3.88
CA PHE A 95 -9.29 7.87 -3.49
C PHE A 95 -8.67 8.89 -2.50
N GLY A 96 -9.06 10.15 -2.57
CA GLY A 96 -8.57 11.20 -1.66
C GLY A 96 -9.05 11.09 -0.20
N ARG A 97 -10.03 10.22 0.07
CA ARG A 97 -10.57 9.98 1.44
C ARG A 97 -9.99 8.74 2.11
N ILE A 98 -9.06 8.06 1.45
CA ILE A 98 -8.57 6.76 1.87
C ILE A 98 -7.28 6.92 2.66
N MET A 99 -7.20 6.22 3.78
CA MET A 99 -5.97 5.99 4.52
C MET A 99 -5.64 4.50 4.55
N HIS A 100 -4.40 4.16 4.30
CA HIS A 100 -3.91 2.80 4.40
C HIS A 100 -3.75 2.41 5.87
N LEU A 101 -4.44 1.34 6.31
CA LEU A 101 -4.41 0.90 7.71
C LEU A 101 -3.47 -0.27 7.93
N SER A 102 -3.52 -1.26 7.06
CA SER A 102 -2.69 -2.46 7.19
C SER A 102 -2.48 -3.14 5.85
N SER A 103 -1.41 -3.92 5.78
CA SER A 103 -1.15 -4.84 4.67
C SER A 103 -0.65 -6.16 5.19
N ARG A 104 -1.04 -7.24 4.51
CA ARG A 104 -0.43 -8.56 4.64
C ARG A 104 0.11 -8.97 3.29
N LEU A 105 1.42 -9.09 3.18
CA LEU A 105 2.13 -9.47 1.96
C LEU A 105 2.71 -10.87 2.12
N LEU A 106 2.47 -11.73 1.13
CA LEU A 106 2.99 -13.09 1.08
C LEU A 106 3.58 -13.37 -0.31
N MET A 107 4.85 -13.71 -0.37
CA MET A 107 5.49 -14.25 -1.57
C MET A 107 5.20 -15.75 -1.65
N ILE A 108 4.49 -16.14 -2.68
CA ILE A 108 4.12 -17.54 -2.95
C ILE A 108 5.27 -18.25 -3.68
N ASN A 109 5.79 -17.60 -4.74
CA ASN A 109 6.92 -18.12 -5.50
C ASN A 109 8.25 -17.75 -4.83
N LYS A 110 9.09 -18.75 -4.55
CA LYS A 110 10.41 -18.56 -3.95
C LYS A 110 11.38 -17.79 -4.84
N ASP A 111 11.23 -17.94 -6.17
CA ASP A 111 12.10 -17.27 -7.14
C ASP A 111 11.72 -15.80 -7.33
N GLY A 112 10.59 -15.37 -6.73
CA GLY A 112 10.11 -13.99 -6.79
C GLY A 112 9.75 -13.54 -8.21
N PHE A 113 9.97 -12.25 -8.46
CA PHE A 113 9.74 -11.65 -9.77
C PHE A 113 10.98 -11.77 -10.65
N GLN A 114 10.76 -12.11 -11.92
CA GLN A 114 11.81 -12.19 -12.94
C GLN A 114 11.70 -10.98 -13.88
N VAL A 115 12.85 -10.42 -14.29
CA VAL A 115 12.89 -9.37 -15.32
C VAL A 115 12.50 -9.94 -16.67
N ASP A 116 12.02 -9.05 -17.56
CA ASP A 116 11.58 -9.35 -18.92
C ASP A 116 10.44 -10.38 -18.99
N GLU A 117 9.64 -10.43 -17.92
CA GLU A 117 8.43 -11.22 -17.85
C GLU A 117 7.15 -10.38 -17.76
N HIS A 118 6.05 -10.98 -18.26
CA HIS A 118 4.69 -10.45 -18.11
C HIS A 118 4.03 -11.02 -16.87
N TYR A 119 3.29 -10.14 -16.18
CA TYR A 119 2.50 -10.48 -14.99
C TYR A 119 1.07 -9.97 -15.15
N SER A 120 0.16 -10.62 -14.45
CA SER A 120 -1.22 -10.15 -14.28
C SER A 120 -1.50 -9.92 -12.80
N THR A 121 -2.08 -8.77 -12.46
CA THR A 121 -2.60 -8.48 -11.12
C THR A 121 -4.11 -8.54 -11.14
N TYR A 122 -4.68 -9.30 -10.23
CA TYR A 122 -6.12 -9.39 -9.99
C TYR A 122 -6.41 -8.76 -8.63
N VAL A 123 -7.25 -7.73 -8.61
CA VAL A 123 -7.70 -7.09 -7.37
C VAL A 123 -9.13 -7.52 -7.08
N HIS A 124 -9.30 -8.23 -5.99
CA HIS A 124 -10.57 -8.69 -5.47
C HIS A 124 -11.03 -7.74 -4.37
N TYR A 125 -12.27 -7.29 -4.44
CA TYR A 125 -12.94 -6.62 -3.35
C TYR A 125 -13.44 -7.68 -2.36
N LEU A 126 -13.02 -7.56 -1.09
CA LEU A 126 -13.37 -8.52 -0.04
C LEU A 126 -14.49 -8.03 0.89
N GLY A 127 -15.05 -6.87 0.58
CA GLY A 127 -16.14 -6.29 1.35
C GLY A 127 -15.72 -5.12 2.23
N VAL A 128 -16.70 -4.60 2.94
CA VAL A 128 -16.62 -3.44 3.81
C VAL A 128 -17.02 -3.81 5.23
N LYS A 129 -16.43 -3.12 6.21
CA LYS A 129 -16.79 -3.23 7.62
C LYS A 129 -16.97 -1.83 8.20
N PRO A 130 -18.05 -1.57 8.95
CA PRO A 130 -18.17 -0.34 9.72
C PRO A 130 -17.01 -0.21 10.71
N HIS A 131 -16.43 0.99 10.80
CA HIS A 131 -15.37 1.30 11.76
C HIS A 131 -15.84 2.29 12.84
N SER A 132 -16.63 3.27 12.43
CA SER A 132 -17.27 4.25 13.32
C SER A 132 -18.56 4.73 12.68
N LYS A 133 -19.29 5.64 13.34
CA LYS A 133 -20.55 6.22 12.80
C LYS A 133 -20.42 6.83 11.40
N ARG A 134 -19.21 7.29 11.02
CA ARG A 134 -18.95 7.98 9.75
C ARG A 134 -17.72 7.46 9.02
N ALA A 135 -17.33 6.21 9.29
CA ALA A 135 -16.17 5.61 8.66
C ALA A 135 -16.32 4.10 8.51
N VAL A 136 -15.70 3.58 7.46
CA VAL A 136 -15.66 2.15 7.15
C VAL A 136 -14.22 1.69 6.92
N MET A 137 -13.99 0.40 7.06
CA MET A 137 -12.80 -0.29 6.56
C MET A 137 -13.19 -1.10 5.33
N ILE A 138 -12.39 -1.00 4.28
CA ILE A 138 -12.55 -1.75 3.05
C ILE A 138 -11.36 -2.68 2.89
N ARG A 139 -11.62 -3.93 2.48
CA ARG A 139 -10.58 -4.94 2.30
C ARG A 139 -10.45 -5.33 0.84
N PHE A 140 -9.22 -5.50 0.41
CA PHE A 140 -8.85 -5.93 -0.94
C PHE A 140 -7.81 -7.02 -0.88
N LEU A 141 -7.87 -7.94 -1.85
CA LEU A 141 -6.82 -8.92 -2.10
C LEU A 141 -6.29 -8.72 -3.52
N SER A 142 -5.02 -8.38 -3.63
CA SER A 142 -4.28 -8.35 -4.90
C SER A 142 -3.52 -9.66 -5.07
N VAL A 143 -3.82 -10.41 -6.14
CA VAL A 143 -3.14 -11.64 -6.53
C VAL A 143 -2.34 -11.38 -7.77
N VAL A 144 -1.02 -11.55 -7.71
CA VAL A 144 -0.13 -11.42 -8.87
C VAL A 144 0.21 -12.80 -9.40
N LYS A 145 0.02 -12.97 -10.71
CA LYS A 145 0.30 -14.22 -11.44
C LYS A 145 1.30 -13.99 -12.56
N ASN A 146 2.15 -14.98 -12.82
CA ASN A 146 3.01 -15.00 -14.00
C ASN A 146 2.22 -15.43 -15.27
N VAL A 147 2.91 -15.49 -16.41
CA VAL A 147 2.31 -15.92 -17.71
C VAL A 147 1.77 -17.35 -17.70
N ARG A 148 2.25 -18.22 -16.80
CA ARG A 148 1.79 -19.60 -16.62
C ARG A 148 0.57 -19.70 -15.72
N GLY A 149 0.05 -18.56 -15.20
CA GLY A 149 -1.08 -18.52 -14.26
C GLY A 149 -0.73 -18.89 -12.83
N GLN A 150 0.55 -19.06 -12.50
CA GLN A 150 1.00 -19.40 -11.14
C GLN A 150 1.03 -18.15 -10.29
N ASP A 151 0.61 -18.26 -9.03
CA ASP A 151 0.65 -17.19 -8.06
C ASP A 151 2.10 -16.86 -7.68
N ILE A 152 2.44 -15.58 -7.79
CA ILE A 152 3.74 -15.04 -7.38
C ILE A 152 3.65 -14.40 -6.02
N MET A 153 2.60 -13.58 -5.81
CA MET A 153 2.44 -12.76 -4.63
C MET A 153 0.96 -12.55 -4.30
N HIS A 154 0.64 -12.58 -3.04
CA HIS A 154 -0.64 -12.11 -2.49
C HIS A 154 -0.39 -10.87 -1.63
N LEU A 155 -1.21 -9.85 -1.81
CA LEU A 155 -1.20 -8.64 -0.99
C LEU A 155 -2.65 -8.34 -0.57
N GLU A 156 -2.92 -8.48 0.71
CA GLU A 156 -4.19 -8.08 1.32
C GLU A 156 -4.01 -6.70 1.97
N ASP A 157 -4.87 -5.75 1.61
CA ASP A 157 -4.85 -4.38 2.12
C ASP A 157 -6.15 -4.06 2.83
N GLU A 158 -6.05 -3.37 3.97
CA GLU A 158 -7.16 -2.72 4.64
C GLU A 158 -7.04 -1.20 4.51
N LEU A 159 -8.10 -0.59 3.99
CA LEU A 159 -8.19 0.83 3.76
C LEU A 159 -9.29 1.44 4.64
N TYR A 160 -8.97 2.53 5.30
CA TYR A 160 -9.91 3.32 6.08
C TYR A 160 -10.48 4.46 5.24
N VAL A 161 -11.79 4.62 5.26
CA VAL A 161 -12.52 5.68 4.56
C VAL A 161 -13.34 6.45 5.57
N ALA A 162 -13.03 7.75 5.71
CA ALA A 162 -13.71 8.65 6.63
C ALA A 162 -14.69 9.61 5.92
N GLY A 163 -15.52 10.28 6.72
CA GLY A 163 -16.41 11.35 6.26
C GLY A 163 -17.60 10.86 5.43
N LEU A 164 -18.02 9.62 5.68
CA LEU A 164 -19.23 9.03 5.09
C LEU A 164 -20.47 9.53 5.84
N ASP A 165 -21.63 9.38 5.19
CA ASP A 165 -22.92 9.63 5.80
C ASP A 165 -23.22 8.61 6.91
N GLU A 166 -23.81 9.05 8.03
CA GLU A 166 -24.11 8.16 9.17
C GLU A 166 -25.22 7.18 8.86
N GLU A 167 -26.25 7.60 8.09
CA GLU A 167 -27.36 6.73 7.70
C GLU A 167 -26.86 5.64 6.76
N PHE A 168 -25.95 5.99 5.84
CA PHE A 168 -25.29 5.04 4.97
C PHE A 168 -24.50 3.99 5.77
N VAL A 169 -23.64 4.43 6.71
CA VAL A 169 -22.84 3.49 7.53
C VAL A 169 -23.73 2.62 8.42
N ALA A 170 -24.86 3.16 8.91
CA ALA A 170 -25.82 2.41 9.73
C ALA A 170 -26.56 1.31 8.95
N GLN A 171 -26.68 1.43 7.62
CA GLN A 171 -27.29 0.41 6.77
C GLN A 171 -26.38 -0.79 6.51
N LEU A 172 -25.07 -0.63 6.71
CA LEU A 172 -24.12 -1.73 6.59
C LEU A 172 -24.34 -2.73 7.73
N ASP A 173 -24.47 -4.00 7.41
CA ASP A 173 -24.75 -5.04 8.41
C ASP A 173 -23.64 -5.11 9.46
N MET A 174 -23.97 -4.70 10.68
CA MET A 174 -23.04 -4.63 11.83
C MET A 174 -22.80 -6.01 12.49
N LYS A 175 -23.19 -7.12 11.86
CA LYS A 175 -23.03 -8.44 12.46
C LYS A 175 -21.57 -8.78 12.74
N GLY A 176 -21.17 -8.53 13.97
CA GLY A 176 -20.11 -9.26 14.63
C GLY A 176 -18.73 -8.62 14.71
N LEU A 177 -18.55 -7.30 14.45
CA LEU A 177 -17.21 -6.71 14.47
C LEU A 177 -17.15 -5.44 15.31
N ALA A 178 -16.86 -5.61 16.60
CA ALA A 178 -16.29 -4.49 17.37
C ALA A 178 -14.94 -4.07 16.74
N PRO A 179 -14.67 -2.75 16.62
CA PRO A 179 -13.37 -2.30 16.14
C PRO A 179 -12.27 -2.85 17.07
N GLU A 180 -11.35 -3.59 16.49
CA GLU A 180 -10.20 -4.10 17.21
C GLU A 180 -9.37 -2.91 17.68
N ARG A 181 -9.14 -2.81 18.98
CA ARG A 181 -8.31 -1.73 19.54
C ARG A 181 -6.86 -1.98 19.15
N ARG A 182 -6.35 -1.17 18.24
CA ARG A 182 -4.94 -1.22 17.84
C ARG A 182 -4.05 -0.77 18.99
N ASN A 183 -2.99 -1.52 19.25
CA ASN A 183 -1.98 -1.11 20.23
C ASN A 183 -1.18 0.06 19.64
N THR A 184 -1.24 1.22 20.28
CA THR A 184 -0.53 2.44 19.85
C THR A 184 0.75 2.70 20.64
N LYS A 185 1.13 1.80 21.56
CA LYS A 185 2.36 1.92 22.35
C LYS A 185 3.45 1.05 21.75
N ALA A 186 4.64 1.61 21.62
CA ALA A 186 5.82 0.86 21.21
C ALA A 186 6.20 -0.15 22.34
N LEU A 187 6.25 -1.42 21.99
CA LEU A 187 6.60 -2.50 22.91
C LEU A 187 8.09 -2.83 22.87
N LEU A 188 8.70 -2.67 21.68
CA LEU A 188 10.10 -3.00 21.45
C LEU A 188 11.07 -1.95 21.98
N THR A 189 10.64 -0.74 22.28
CA THR A 189 11.50 0.36 22.77
C THR A 189 12.27 -0.03 24.05
N ASN A 190 11.69 -0.85 24.90
CA ASN A 190 12.31 -1.32 26.15
C ASN A 190 12.66 -2.82 26.12
N ASN A 191 12.64 -3.44 24.96
CA ASN A 191 12.99 -4.85 24.81
C ASN A 191 14.51 -4.98 24.61
N PRO A 192 15.25 -5.60 25.56
CA PRO A 192 16.70 -5.74 25.43
C PRO A 192 17.14 -6.67 24.28
N MET A 193 16.21 -7.43 23.72
CA MET A 193 16.45 -8.30 22.56
C MET A 193 16.14 -7.65 21.23
N ALA A 194 15.70 -6.38 21.23
CA ALA A 194 15.40 -5.67 20.01
C ALA A 194 16.64 -4.94 19.47
N ASP A 195 16.97 -5.20 18.22
CA ASP A 195 17.95 -4.41 17.49
C ASP A 195 17.37 -3.06 17.06
N SER A 196 18.23 -2.06 16.94
CA SER A 196 17.86 -0.69 16.61
C SER A 196 18.57 -0.23 15.35
N ILE A 197 17.81 0.15 14.31
CA ILE A 197 18.34 0.55 13.02
C ILE A 197 17.80 1.94 12.67
N GLN A 198 18.68 2.91 12.46
CA GLN A 198 18.30 4.26 12.07
C GLN A 198 18.00 4.34 10.59
N LEU A 199 16.74 4.60 10.21
CA LEU A 199 16.37 4.84 8.83
C LEU A 199 16.55 6.32 8.43
N THR A 200 16.74 6.56 7.13
CA THR A 200 16.76 7.92 6.57
C THR A 200 15.69 8.03 5.49
N ILE A 201 14.62 8.76 5.78
CA ILE A 201 13.56 9.07 4.83
C ILE A 201 13.88 10.40 4.15
N GLY A 202 14.24 10.34 2.88
CA GLY A 202 14.60 11.54 2.10
C GLY A 202 13.40 12.42 1.78
N ARG A 203 13.62 13.71 1.57
CA ARG A 203 12.57 14.72 1.29
C ARG A 203 11.66 14.41 0.11
N SER A 204 12.15 13.67 -0.89
CA SER A 204 11.43 13.37 -2.14
C SER A 204 11.09 11.89 -2.30
N LEU A 205 11.21 11.08 -1.25
CA LEU A 205 11.01 9.63 -1.34
C LEU A 205 9.59 9.31 -1.80
N GLY A 206 8.56 9.91 -1.19
CA GLY A 206 7.17 9.71 -1.58
C GLY A 206 6.87 10.14 -3.03
N GLN A 207 7.50 11.23 -3.51
CA GLN A 207 7.37 11.63 -4.91
C GLN A 207 8.04 10.63 -5.87
N LYS A 208 9.23 10.15 -5.53
CA LYS A 208 9.94 9.14 -6.34
C LYS A 208 9.16 7.83 -6.38
N TYR A 209 8.71 7.37 -5.21
CA TYR A 209 7.87 6.19 -5.09
C TYR A 209 6.57 6.34 -5.88
N GLY A 210 5.88 7.48 -5.76
CA GLY A 210 4.65 7.76 -6.49
C GLY A 210 4.81 7.68 -8.02
N LYS A 211 5.96 8.11 -8.56
CA LYS A 211 6.28 7.97 -9.99
C LYS A 211 6.42 6.50 -10.43
N LEU A 212 6.94 5.64 -9.56
CA LEU A 212 7.10 4.21 -9.84
C LEU A 212 5.82 3.43 -9.59
N SER A 213 5.11 3.73 -8.51
CA SER A 213 3.91 3.00 -8.08
C SER A 213 2.60 3.49 -8.71
N GLY A 214 2.61 4.68 -9.36
CA GLY A 214 1.39 5.33 -9.82
C GLY A 214 0.59 6.03 -8.71
N ASP A 215 0.96 5.91 -7.45
CA ASP A 215 0.33 6.62 -6.32
C ASP A 215 0.87 8.04 -6.20
N LEU A 216 0.31 8.94 -7.00
CA LEU A 216 0.65 10.37 -7.01
C LEU A 216 -0.28 11.20 -6.13
N ASN A 217 -0.82 10.64 -5.05
CA ASN A 217 -1.66 11.40 -4.11
C ASN A 217 -0.89 12.63 -3.62
N PRO A 218 -1.47 13.84 -3.73
CA PRO A 218 -0.82 15.10 -3.34
C PRO A 218 -0.24 15.12 -1.94
N MET A 219 -0.80 14.35 -1.01
CA MET A 219 -0.28 14.23 0.37
C MET A 219 1.13 13.65 0.44
N HIS A 220 1.50 12.81 -0.53
CA HIS A 220 2.80 12.14 -0.57
C HIS A 220 3.86 12.91 -1.38
N ILE A 221 3.42 13.76 -2.30
CA ILE A 221 4.33 14.42 -3.25
C ILE A 221 4.66 15.86 -2.90
N SER A 222 3.84 16.53 -2.07
CA SER A 222 4.10 17.92 -1.68
C SER A 222 3.57 18.26 -0.28
N SER A 223 4.30 19.12 0.43
CA SER A 223 3.85 19.61 1.75
C SER A 223 2.64 20.54 1.64
N ILE A 224 2.46 21.21 0.51
CA ILE A 224 1.26 22.03 0.25
C ILE A 224 0.06 21.10 0.09
N GLY A 225 0.19 20.05 -0.73
CA GLY A 225 -0.84 19.03 -0.88
C GLY A 225 -1.22 18.41 0.46
N ALA A 226 -0.25 18.01 1.27
CA ALA A 226 -0.50 17.43 2.59
C ALA A 226 -1.27 18.39 3.52
N ARG A 227 -0.93 19.69 3.52
CA ARG A 227 -1.63 20.69 4.34
C ARG A 227 -3.09 20.91 3.94
N LEU A 228 -3.42 20.81 2.65
CA LEU A 228 -4.80 20.88 2.16
C LEU A 228 -5.68 19.73 2.70
N PHE A 229 -5.06 18.61 3.07
CA PHE A 229 -5.71 17.45 3.71
C PHE A 229 -5.53 17.41 5.25
N GLY A 230 -5.07 18.51 5.87
CA GLY A 230 -4.95 18.62 7.33
C GLY A 230 -3.67 18.06 7.95
N HIS A 231 -2.70 17.65 7.14
CA HIS A 231 -1.40 17.15 7.62
C HIS A 231 -0.38 18.28 7.77
N LYS A 232 0.53 18.17 8.74
CA LYS A 232 1.57 19.20 8.98
C LYS A 232 2.63 19.22 7.89
N SER A 233 2.96 18.06 7.32
CA SER A 233 3.98 17.88 6.27
C SER A 233 3.60 16.72 5.36
N SER A 234 4.25 16.61 4.20
CA SER A 234 4.13 15.41 3.36
C SER A 234 4.72 14.19 4.08
N PHE A 235 4.22 13.03 3.71
CA PHE A 235 4.63 11.74 4.26
C PHE A 235 4.67 10.69 3.15
N ILE A 236 5.41 9.60 3.35
CA ILE A 236 5.52 8.53 2.35
C ILE A 236 4.31 7.61 2.37
N GLN A 237 4.04 6.96 1.26
CA GLN A 237 2.96 5.98 1.10
C GLN A 237 3.14 4.76 2.03
N GLY A 238 2.05 4.10 2.41
CA GLY A 238 2.10 2.89 3.23
C GLY A 238 2.95 1.79 2.59
N LEU A 239 2.72 1.46 1.32
CA LEU A 239 3.51 0.45 0.60
C LEU A 239 4.97 0.89 0.38
N CYS A 240 5.26 2.20 0.29
CA CYS A 240 6.65 2.69 0.31
C CYS A 240 7.31 2.38 1.65
N THR A 241 6.62 2.65 2.75
CA THR A 241 7.10 2.33 4.10
C THR A 241 7.35 0.84 4.27
N LEU A 242 6.41 -0.01 3.83
CA LEU A 242 6.56 -1.46 3.85
C LEU A 242 7.81 -1.89 3.10
N ASN A 243 8.00 -1.43 1.85
CA ASN A 243 9.15 -1.83 1.03
C ASN A 243 10.50 -1.41 1.64
N VAL A 244 10.58 -0.20 2.23
CA VAL A 244 11.80 0.28 2.90
C VAL A 244 12.11 -0.57 4.14
N ILE A 245 11.10 -0.88 4.95
CA ILE A 245 11.26 -1.72 6.15
C ILE A 245 11.70 -3.13 5.77
N VAL A 246 11.04 -3.75 4.80
CA VAL A 246 11.36 -5.13 4.36
C VAL A 246 12.78 -5.20 3.79
N ALA A 247 13.19 -4.21 2.99
CA ALA A 247 14.55 -4.14 2.45
C ALA A 247 15.59 -4.02 3.58
N GLU A 248 15.31 -3.22 4.61
CA GLU A 248 16.21 -3.05 5.75
C GLU A 248 16.30 -4.31 6.62
N LEU A 249 15.15 -4.94 6.93
CA LEU A 249 15.13 -6.20 7.68
C LEU A 249 15.90 -7.31 6.94
N GLY A 250 15.73 -7.42 5.62
CA GLY A 250 16.45 -8.40 4.82
C GLY A 250 17.96 -8.20 4.85
N ARG A 251 18.43 -6.95 4.75
CA ARG A 251 19.86 -6.61 4.88
C ARG A 251 20.41 -6.88 6.28
N HIS A 252 19.65 -6.51 7.29
CA HIS A 252 20.05 -6.66 8.69
C HIS A 252 20.24 -8.13 9.07
N TRP A 253 19.23 -8.95 8.77
CA TRP A 253 19.26 -10.38 9.09
C TRP A 253 20.00 -11.23 8.07
N LYS A 254 20.41 -10.66 6.93
CA LYS A 254 20.99 -11.38 5.78
C LYS A 254 20.12 -12.60 5.39
N SER A 255 18.83 -12.38 5.35
CA SER A 255 17.82 -13.41 5.13
C SER A 255 16.70 -12.91 4.25
N SER A 256 16.08 -13.84 3.50
CA SER A 256 14.90 -13.52 2.70
C SER A 256 13.67 -13.33 3.58
N ILE A 257 12.89 -12.29 3.36
CA ILE A 257 11.60 -12.05 4.02
C ILE A 257 10.50 -12.56 3.10
N ARG A 258 9.80 -13.61 3.52
CA ARG A 258 8.77 -14.26 2.71
C ARG A 258 7.38 -13.68 2.94
N SER A 259 7.08 -13.32 4.16
CA SER A 259 5.82 -12.67 4.48
C SER A 259 6.01 -11.53 5.47
N VAL A 260 5.11 -10.55 5.37
CA VAL A 260 5.07 -9.44 6.31
C VAL A 260 3.62 -9.03 6.54
N GLU A 261 3.28 -8.80 7.80
CA GLU A 261 2.05 -8.15 8.25
C GLU A 261 2.45 -6.81 8.84
N ILE A 262 1.79 -5.74 8.41
CA ILE A 262 2.14 -4.37 8.80
C ILE A 262 0.88 -3.57 9.12
N GLU A 263 0.93 -2.80 10.19
CA GLU A 263 -0.07 -1.82 10.57
C GLU A 263 0.50 -0.41 10.51
N PHE A 264 -0.21 0.48 9.82
CA PHE A 264 0.14 1.90 9.68
C PHE A 264 -0.65 2.70 10.72
N LEU A 265 0.00 3.10 11.81
CA LEU A 265 -0.63 3.79 12.94
C LEU A 265 -0.55 5.30 12.82
N ARG A 266 0.56 5.81 12.25
CA ARG A 266 0.79 7.23 11.99
C ARG A 266 1.56 7.43 10.68
N PRO A 267 1.38 8.58 10.00
CA PRO A 267 2.13 8.89 8.79
C PRO A 267 3.64 8.98 9.06
N VAL A 268 4.44 8.36 8.19
CA VAL A 268 5.90 8.50 8.22
C VAL A 268 6.31 9.75 7.44
N SER A 269 6.61 10.82 8.15
CA SER A 269 6.92 12.14 7.58
C SER A 269 8.16 12.12 6.69
N GLN A 270 8.20 13.02 5.71
CA GLN A 270 9.38 13.24 4.87
C GLN A 270 9.77 14.75 4.83
N PRO A 271 11.06 15.11 5.09
CA PRO A 271 12.13 14.21 5.51
C PRO A 271 12.01 13.79 6.98
N SER A 272 12.52 12.60 7.33
CA SER A 272 12.61 12.17 8.73
C SER A 272 13.72 11.14 8.94
N LYS A 273 14.03 10.86 10.20
CA LYS A 273 14.96 9.80 10.62
C LYS A 273 14.29 8.95 11.71
N PRO A 274 13.33 8.10 11.35
CA PRO A 274 12.73 7.18 12.31
C PRO A 274 13.70 6.05 12.66
N THR A 275 13.44 5.39 13.79
CA THR A 275 14.18 4.22 14.23
C THR A 275 13.35 2.97 14.00
N LEU A 276 13.89 2.01 13.29
CA LEU A 276 13.34 0.67 13.15
C LEU A 276 13.88 -0.19 14.30
N LEU A 277 12.99 -0.64 15.17
CA LEU A 277 13.26 -1.62 16.21
C LEU A 277 12.81 -2.98 15.70
N CYS A 278 13.63 -4.02 15.84
CA CYS A 278 13.27 -5.34 15.34
C CYS A 278 13.81 -6.48 16.22
N THR A 279 13.05 -7.57 16.23
CA THR A 279 13.44 -8.89 16.71
C THR A 279 13.39 -9.87 15.54
N LEU A 280 13.55 -11.17 15.74
CA LEU A 280 13.54 -12.17 14.65
C LEU A 280 12.21 -12.29 13.89
N ASP A 281 11.11 -11.79 14.46
CA ASP A 281 9.75 -11.98 13.92
C ASP A 281 8.85 -10.74 14.01
N HIS A 282 9.28 -9.69 14.72
CA HIS A 282 8.52 -8.46 14.93
C HIS A 282 9.35 -7.23 14.63
N PHE A 283 8.67 -6.15 14.22
CA PHE A 283 9.28 -4.84 14.06
C PHE A 283 8.33 -3.71 14.48
N GLU A 284 8.93 -2.60 14.85
CA GLU A 284 8.27 -1.33 15.15
C GLU A 284 9.08 -0.18 14.54
N LEU A 285 8.40 0.78 13.93
CA LEU A 285 9.00 2.02 13.46
C LEU A 285 8.55 3.14 14.40
N VAL A 286 9.50 3.81 15.04
CA VAL A 286 9.24 4.92 15.95
C VAL A 286 9.87 6.21 15.46
N ASP A 287 9.22 7.34 15.74
CA ASP A 287 9.80 8.66 15.47
C ASP A 287 10.84 9.05 16.53
N ARG A 288 11.41 10.26 16.43
CA ARG A 288 12.42 10.76 17.37
C ARG A 288 11.88 10.99 18.77
N GLU A 289 10.60 11.22 18.91
CA GLU A 289 9.88 11.42 20.15
C GLU A 289 9.43 10.08 20.78
N GLY A 290 9.73 8.93 20.13
CA GLY A 290 9.33 7.60 20.58
C GLY A 290 7.89 7.23 20.26
N ASN A 291 7.19 8.02 19.41
CA ASN A 291 5.84 7.65 18.99
C ASN A 291 5.89 6.50 17.98
N LEU A 292 5.06 5.49 18.20
CA LEU A 292 4.91 4.37 17.28
C LEU A 292 4.22 4.84 16.00
N LEU A 293 4.91 4.67 14.86
CA LEU A 293 4.43 5.00 13.52
C LEU A 293 3.84 3.78 12.83
N VAL A 294 4.55 2.65 12.94
CA VAL A 294 4.23 1.39 12.26
C VAL A 294 4.61 0.24 13.17
N SER A 295 3.83 -0.82 13.16
CA SER A 295 4.19 -2.10 13.79
C SER A 295 3.91 -3.27 12.85
N GLY A 296 4.58 -4.40 13.07
CA GLY A 296 4.33 -5.56 12.23
C GLY A 296 5.08 -6.80 12.64
N ARG A 297 4.79 -7.87 11.89
CA ARG A 297 5.47 -9.16 11.99
C ARG A 297 5.98 -9.58 10.63
N TYR A 298 6.98 -10.46 10.62
CA TYR A 298 7.52 -11.00 9.39
C TYR A 298 8.06 -12.42 9.60
N ILE A 299 8.23 -13.12 8.48
CA ILE A 299 8.80 -14.46 8.48
C ILE A 299 10.00 -14.44 7.53
N CYS A 300 11.17 -14.76 8.09
CA CYS A 300 12.37 -15.04 7.31
C CYS A 300 12.25 -16.42 6.67
N SER A 301 12.74 -16.55 5.45
CA SER A 301 12.97 -17.87 4.84
C SER A 301 14.33 -18.37 5.31
N ASN A 302 14.35 -19.59 5.81
CA ASN A 302 15.60 -20.32 6.03
C ASN A 302 16.21 -20.74 4.71
#